data_07804f3a96fbc9dfea04abee886819e9
#
_entry.id   07804f3a96fbc9dfea04abee886819e9
#
_cell.length_a   1.000
_cell.length_b   1.000
_cell.length_c   1.000
_cell.angle_alpha   90.00
_cell.angle_beta   90.00
_cell.angle_gamma   90.00
#
_symmetry.space_group_name_H-M   'P 1'
#
loop_
_entity.id
_entity.type
_entity.pdbx_description
1 polymer ?
#
loop_
_entity_poly.entity_id
_entity_poly.type
_entity_poly.pdbx_seq_one_letter_code
_entity_poly.pdbx_strand_id
1 'polypeptide(L)'
;MKVLSLFDGMACGALALQAAGIEIEKYDAYEIDKYAIKTSKYNFPFIKHHGDVFSADFTTYAGADIVCGGSPCTHWSIAQKNNRETEASGVGWDLFQQYARAIKESKPKYFIYENNKSMSNAIRDSISDAFGFEPVLINSALVSAQNRQRLYWVGKRKSDGGYSKIEIAQPCDKGILLRDILESGVTDKEKAYCLKHQAGNARDYLKKHHTQVAFEPVILNVPHGFNKGGIKEHKTPTLTANGAWQYNNYICEPIRLGDVGSSSQAHIYEVQNGYITHNGKEYPIKLADGFYIIRKLTVKECMRLQTVPEWYQFPVSDTQAYKLLGNGWTVDVIAHILHYIKQDSRKGDAKK
;
A
#
# COMPACT_ATOMS: atom_id res chain seq x y z
N MET A 1 -23.00 -8.98 -9.20
CA MET A 1 -21.94 -8.90 -10.25
C MET A 1 -21.11 -10.18 -10.19
N LYS A 2 -20.83 -10.79 -11.36
CA LYS A 2 -19.94 -11.97 -11.51
C LYS A 2 -18.53 -11.48 -11.80
N VAL A 3 -17.60 -11.78 -10.91
CA VAL A 3 -16.22 -11.27 -10.90
C VAL A 3 -15.25 -12.38 -11.20
N LEU A 4 -14.32 -12.14 -12.10
CA LEU A 4 -13.12 -12.92 -12.30
C LEU A 4 -11.91 -12.03 -11.94
N SER A 5 -11.20 -12.38 -10.90
CA SER A 5 -10.02 -11.65 -10.44
C SER A 5 -8.74 -12.45 -10.68
N LEU A 6 -7.77 -11.84 -11.35
CA LEU A 6 -6.47 -12.44 -11.60
C LEU A 6 -5.40 -11.73 -10.78
N PHE A 7 -4.48 -12.50 -10.20
CA PHE A 7 -3.46 -11.99 -9.28
C PHE A 7 -4.11 -11.27 -8.10
N ASP A 8 -5.14 -11.91 -7.53
CA ASP A 8 -6.11 -11.31 -6.61
C ASP A 8 -5.49 -10.76 -5.31
N GLY A 9 -4.34 -11.31 -4.92
CA GLY A 9 -3.68 -10.92 -3.69
C GLY A 9 -4.56 -11.16 -2.47
N MET A 10 -4.71 -10.13 -1.65
CA MET A 10 -5.52 -10.17 -0.43
C MET A 10 -7.00 -9.76 -0.66
N ALA A 11 -7.51 -9.93 -1.87
CA ALA A 11 -8.89 -9.58 -2.27
C ALA A 11 -9.24 -8.08 -2.16
N CYS A 12 -8.31 -7.20 -2.54
CA CYS A 12 -8.59 -5.75 -2.62
C CYS A 12 -9.74 -5.43 -3.60
N GLY A 13 -9.93 -6.26 -4.63
CA GLY A 13 -11.06 -6.14 -5.56
C GLY A 13 -12.40 -6.32 -4.87
N ALA A 14 -12.53 -7.30 -3.98
CA ALA A 14 -13.75 -7.53 -3.19
C ALA A 14 -14.02 -6.37 -2.21
N LEU A 15 -12.98 -5.87 -1.53
CA LEU A 15 -13.09 -4.68 -0.68
C LEU A 15 -13.59 -3.46 -1.46
N ALA A 16 -13.04 -3.24 -2.66
CA ALA A 16 -13.41 -2.11 -3.49
C ALA A 16 -14.85 -2.21 -4.03
N LEU A 17 -15.31 -3.42 -4.39
CA LEU A 17 -16.69 -3.68 -4.79
C LEU A 17 -17.66 -3.36 -3.64
N GLN A 18 -17.35 -3.80 -2.42
CA GLN A 18 -18.15 -3.47 -1.24
C GLN A 18 -18.16 -1.95 -1.00
N ALA A 19 -17.00 -1.28 -1.06
CA ALA A 19 -16.90 0.17 -0.88
C ALA A 19 -17.68 0.94 -1.96
N ALA A 20 -17.77 0.43 -3.19
CA ALA A 20 -18.58 1.00 -4.28
C ALA A 20 -20.09 0.66 -4.16
N GLY A 21 -20.47 -0.14 -3.15
CA GLY A 21 -21.86 -0.62 -2.99
C GLY A 21 -22.31 -1.47 -4.17
N ILE A 22 -21.43 -2.35 -4.67
CA ILE A 22 -21.69 -3.30 -5.74
C ILE A 22 -21.84 -4.69 -5.12
N GLU A 23 -23.01 -5.29 -5.30
CA GLU A 23 -23.26 -6.65 -4.81
C GLU A 23 -22.48 -7.68 -5.62
N ILE A 24 -21.81 -8.59 -4.92
CA ILE A 24 -21.03 -9.67 -5.48
C ILE A 24 -21.91 -10.93 -5.52
N GLU A 25 -22.28 -11.38 -6.72
CA GLU A 25 -23.02 -12.63 -6.94
C GLU A 25 -22.09 -13.84 -6.91
N LYS A 26 -20.92 -13.68 -7.56
CA LYS A 26 -19.91 -14.71 -7.68
C LYS A 26 -18.53 -14.07 -7.78
N TYR A 27 -17.54 -14.65 -7.11
CA TYR A 27 -16.16 -14.18 -7.17
C TYR A 27 -15.21 -15.36 -7.31
N ASP A 28 -14.59 -15.47 -8.47
CA ASP A 28 -13.56 -16.45 -8.79
C ASP A 28 -12.21 -15.75 -8.83
N ALA A 29 -11.23 -16.26 -8.10
CA ALA A 29 -9.90 -15.65 -7.93
C ALA A 29 -8.79 -16.59 -8.34
N TYR A 30 -7.81 -16.08 -9.10
CA TYR A 30 -6.54 -16.74 -9.37
C TYR A 30 -5.44 -16.05 -8.58
N GLU A 31 -4.83 -16.80 -7.68
CA GLU A 31 -3.74 -16.38 -6.79
C GLU A 31 -2.93 -17.60 -6.36
N ILE A 32 -1.61 -17.50 -6.30
CA ILE A 32 -0.70 -18.59 -5.90
C ILE A 32 -0.03 -18.37 -4.55
N ASP A 33 0.00 -17.12 -4.03
CA ASP A 33 0.59 -16.85 -2.72
C ASP A 33 -0.33 -17.38 -1.62
N LYS A 34 0.14 -18.42 -0.92
CA LYS A 34 -0.62 -19.06 0.15
C LYS A 34 -1.06 -18.13 1.28
N TYR A 35 -0.30 -17.07 1.54
CA TYR A 35 -0.63 -16.09 2.58
C TYR A 35 -1.70 -15.11 2.12
N ALA A 36 -1.68 -14.74 0.83
CA ALA A 36 -2.72 -13.98 0.18
C ALA A 36 -4.05 -14.76 0.19
N ILE A 37 -4.02 -16.01 -0.29
CA ILE A 37 -5.19 -16.91 -0.28
C ILE A 37 -5.75 -17.10 1.13
N LYS A 38 -4.87 -17.35 2.14
CA LYS A 38 -5.30 -17.50 3.53
C LYS A 38 -6.01 -16.25 4.04
N THR A 39 -5.45 -15.08 3.75
CA THR A 39 -6.00 -13.79 4.20
C THR A 39 -7.31 -13.47 3.48
N SER A 40 -7.38 -13.70 2.17
CA SER A 40 -8.60 -13.54 1.38
C SER A 40 -9.73 -14.44 1.88
N LYS A 41 -9.48 -15.75 2.06
CA LYS A 41 -10.46 -16.71 2.58
C LYS A 41 -10.96 -16.37 3.98
N TYR A 42 -10.10 -15.83 4.84
CA TYR A 42 -10.49 -15.45 6.19
C TYR A 42 -11.53 -14.32 6.19
N ASN A 43 -11.30 -13.30 5.35
CA ASN A 43 -12.17 -12.13 5.29
C ASN A 43 -13.38 -12.31 4.35
N PHE A 44 -13.21 -13.14 3.30
CA PHE A 44 -14.20 -13.38 2.26
C PHE A 44 -14.32 -14.87 1.94
N PRO A 45 -14.96 -15.67 2.83
CA PRO A 45 -15.05 -17.13 2.65
C PRO A 45 -15.81 -17.56 1.39
N PHE A 46 -16.59 -16.66 0.78
CA PHE A 46 -17.32 -16.92 -0.47
C PHE A 46 -16.43 -16.88 -1.73
N ILE A 47 -15.20 -16.34 -1.65
CA ILE A 47 -14.28 -16.29 -2.79
C ILE A 47 -13.76 -17.69 -3.12
N LYS A 48 -13.91 -18.07 -4.38
CA LYS A 48 -13.40 -19.33 -4.89
C LYS A 48 -12.02 -19.15 -5.51
N HIS A 49 -11.00 -19.73 -4.89
CA HIS A 49 -9.61 -19.67 -5.35
C HIS A 49 -9.27 -20.85 -6.26
N HIS A 50 -8.61 -20.59 -7.39
CA HIS A 50 -8.31 -21.55 -8.45
C HIS A 50 -6.79 -21.77 -8.68
N GLY A 51 -5.92 -20.99 -8.02
CA GLY A 51 -4.46 -21.15 -8.12
C GLY A 51 -3.83 -20.45 -9.30
N ASP A 52 -3.10 -21.16 -10.14
CA ASP A 52 -2.26 -20.59 -11.20
C ASP A 52 -3.07 -20.22 -12.44
N VAL A 53 -2.86 -18.99 -12.94
CA VAL A 53 -3.49 -18.45 -14.15
C VAL A 53 -3.09 -19.22 -15.43
N PHE A 54 -1.90 -19.84 -15.46
CA PHE A 54 -1.43 -20.58 -16.61
C PHE A 54 -2.24 -21.86 -16.85
N SER A 55 -2.79 -22.47 -15.80
CA SER A 55 -3.63 -23.66 -15.88
C SER A 55 -5.12 -23.39 -16.12
N ALA A 56 -5.51 -22.11 -16.17
CA ALA A 56 -6.89 -21.69 -16.25
C ALA A 56 -7.52 -21.97 -17.65
N ASP A 57 -8.77 -22.43 -17.64
CA ASP A 57 -9.68 -22.36 -18.78
C ASP A 57 -10.65 -21.19 -18.55
N PHE A 58 -10.36 -20.05 -19.15
CA PHE A 58 -11.16 -18.85 -18.96
C PHE A 58 -12.48 -18.84 -19.77
N THR A 59 -12.68 -19.80 -20.67
CA THR A 59 -13.97 -19.94 -21.39
C THR A 59 -15.11 -20.29 -20.44
N THR A 60 -14.80 -20.95 -19.31
CA THR A 60 -15.76 -21.29 -18.24
C THR A 60 -16.35 -20.07 -17.56
N TYR A 61 -15.72 -18.88 -17.72
CA TYR A 61 -16.20 -17.60 -17.18
C TYR A 61 -16.87 -16.73 -18.25
N ALA A 62 -17.31 -17.33 -19.38
CA ALA A 62 -18.01 -16.60 -20.41
C ALA A 62 -19.23 -15.85 -19.84
N GLY A 63 -19.33 -14.55 -20.12
CA GLY A 63 -20.39 -13.70 -19.59
C GLY A 63 -20.12 -13.17 -18.18
N ALA A 64 -18.87 -13.21 -17.68
CA ALA A 64 -18.47 -12.46 -16.50
C ALA A 64 -18.84 -10.97 -16.67
N ASP A 65 -19.27 -10.34 -15.57
CA ASP A 65 -19.55 -8.90 -15.60
C ASP A 65 -18.26 -8.11 -15.64
N ILE A 66 -17.25 -8.55 -14.86
CA ILE A 66 -15.96 -7.87 -14.81
C ILE A 66 -14.80 -8.87 -14.67
N VAL A 67 -13.71 -8.58 -15.40
CA VAL A 67 -12.37 -9.14 -15.14
C VAL A 67 -11.53 -8.04 -14.51
N CYS A 68 -10.92 -8.29 -13.36
CA CYS A 68 -10.06 -7.34 -12.70
C CYS A 68 -8.75 -7.98 -12.27
N GLY A 69 -7.66 -7.19 -12.20
CA GLY A 69 -6.37 -7.67 -11.77
C GLY A 69 -5.22 -6.76 -12.17
N GLY A 70 -4.04 -7.12 -11.70
CA GLY A 70 -2.79 -6.48 -12.09
C GLY A 70 -1.66 -7.50 -12.00
N SER A 71 -1.00 -7.80 -13.12
CA SER A 71 0.11 -8.74 -13.10
C SER A 71 1.23 -8.23 -12.19
N PRO A 72 1.99 -9.13 -11.52
CA PRO A 72 3.06 -8.73 -10.63
C PRO A 72 4.03 -7.74 -11.28
N CYS A 73 4.14 -6.55 -10.68
CA CYS A 73 4.97 -5.45 -11.21
C CYS A 73 6.47 -5.61 -10.89
N THR A 74 6.87 -6.70 -10.22
CA THR A 74 8.25 -6.90 -9.77
C THR A 74 9.26 -6.88 -10.91
N HIS A 75 8.90 -7.39 -12.08
CA HIS A 75 9.76 -7.43 -13.26
C HIS A 75 9.91 -6.06 -13.96
N TRP A 76 8.94 -5.15 -13.81
CA TRP A 76 8.87 -3.87 -14.53
C TRP A 76 9.20 -2.65 -13.67
N SER A 77 9.22 -2.81 -12.36
CA SER A 77 9.45 -1.71 -11.43
C SER A 77 10.90 -1.23 -11.43
N ILE A 78 11.12 0.09 -11.37
CA ILE A 78 12.44 0.69 -11.13
C ILE A 78 13.05 0.28 -9.77
N ALA A 79 12.25 -0.29 -8.87
CA ALA A 79 12.76 -0.85 -7.61
C ALA A 79 13.56 -2.13 -7.83
N GLN A 80 13.39 -2.80 -8.98
CA GLN A 80 14.21 -3.93 -9.39
C GLN A 80 15.53 -3.45 -9.98
N LYS A 81 16.61 -3.65 -9.25
CA LYS A 81 17.93 -3.18 -9.67
C LYS A 81 18.57 -4.07 -10.75
N ASN A 82 18.32 -5.38 -10.67
CA ASN A 82 18.87 -6.39 -11.56
C ASN A 82 17.73 -7.07 -12.29
N ASN A 83 17.93 -7.40 -13.57
CA ASN A 83 16.95 -8.12 -14.41
C ASN A 83 15.60 -7.42 -14.58
N ARG A 84 15.58 -6.08 -14.58
CA ARG A 84 14.39 -5.32 -14.91
C ARG A 84 14.07 -5.48 -16.40
N GLU A 85 12.89 -5.96 -16.69
CA GLU A 85 12.38 -6.03 -18.06
C GLU A 85 11.94 -4.63 -18.53
N THR A 86 12.35 -4.26 -19.75
CA THR A 86 12.06 -2.96 -20.37
C THR A 86 11.29 -3.08 -21.68
N GLU A 87 11.18 -4.30 -22.20
CA GLU A 87 10.49 -4.65 -23.42
C GLU A 87 9.31 -5.59 -23.12
N ALA A 88 8.40 -5.73 -24.08
CA ALA A 88 7.24 -6.63 -24.03
C ALA A 88 7.67 -8.10 -24.19
N SER A 89 8.49 -8.58 -23.26
CA SER A 89 9.04 -9.94 -23.25
C SER A 89 9.36 -10.35 -21.82
N GLY A 90 9.62 -11.64 -21.60
CA GLY A 90 9.96 -12.19 -20.29
C GLY A 90 8.74 -12.50 -19.41
N VAL A 91 9.02 -12.87 -18.14
CA VAL A 91 8.00 -13.38 -17.23
C VAL A 91 6.90 -12.37 -16.92
N GLY A 92 7.24 -11.10 -16.80
CA GLY A 92 6.25 -10.04 -16.57
C GLY A 92 5.28 -9.92 -17.73
N TRP A 93 5.78 -10.03 -18.95
CA TRP A 93 4.96 -10.00 -20.16
C TRP A 93 4.10 -11.26 -20.29
N ASP A 94 4.65 -12.45 -20.01
CA ASP A 94 3.89 -13.71 -20.03
C ASP A 94 2.71 -13.68 -19.04
N LEU A 95 2.89 -13.09 -17.86
CA LEU A 95 1.81 -12.88 -16.90
C LEU A 95 0.76 -11.89 -17.40
N PHE A 96 1.17 -10.79 -18.05
CA PHE A 96 0.23 -9.89 -18.71
C PHE A 96 -0.57 -10.61 -19.82
N GLN A 97 0.08 -11.46 -20.62
CA GLN A 97 -0.60 -12.23 -21.65
C GLN A 97 -1.69 -13.14 -21.08
N GLN A 98 -1.51 -13.69 -19.86
CA GLN A 98 -2.58 -14.47 -19.22
C GLN A 98 -3.78 -13.58 -18.88
N TYR A 99 -3.56 -12.33 -18.47
CA TYR A 99 -4.65 -11.39 -18.25
C TYR A 99 -5.38 -11.06 -19.57
N ALA A 100 -4.65 -10.76 -20.64
CA ALA A 100 -5.21 -10.51 -21.95
C ALA A 100 -5.98 -11.75 -22.50
N ARG A 101 -5.46 -12.97 -22.26
CA ARG A 101 -6.14 -14.23 -22.58
C ARG A 101 -7.46 -14.37 -21.82
N ALA A 102 -7.48 -14.02 -20.53
CA ALA A 102 -8.71 -14.06 -19.74
C ALA A 102 -9.79 -13.14 -20.30
N ILE A 103 -9.44 -11.93 -20.72
CA ILE A 103 -10.38 -11.01 -21.39
C ILE A 103 -10.88 -11.59 -22.72
N LYS A 104 -9.99 -12.15 -23.54
CA LYS A 104 -10.32 -12.72 -24.85
C LYS A 104 -11.27 -13.91 -24.75
N GLU A 105 -11.02 -14.81 -23.78
CA GLU A 105 -11.78 -16.04 -23.60
C GLU A 105 -13.11 -15.81 -22.85
N SER A 106 -13.09 -15.08 -21.72
CA SER A 106 -14.30 -14.86 -20.91
C SER A 106 -15.21 -13.76 -21.45
N LYS A 107 -14.70 -12.87 -22.29
CA LYS A 107 -15.43 -11.77 -22.94
C LYS A 107 -16.28 -10.97 -21.96
N PRO A 108 -15.69 -10.41 -20.88
CA PRO A 108 -16.45 -9.74 -19.83
C PRO A 108 -17.10 -8.44 -20.35
N LYS A 109 -18.12 -7.94 -19.63
CA LYS A 109 -18.71 -6.63 -19.95
C LYS A 109 -17.70 -5.49 -19.68
N TYR A 110 -16.93 -5.62 -18.62
CA TYR A 110 -15.93 -4.64 -18.17
C TYR A 110 -14.61 -5.32 -17.81
N PHE A 111 -13.52 -4.56 -17.85
CA PHE A 111 -12.28 -5.00 -17.24
C PHE A 111 -11.54 -3.84 -16.57
N ILE A 112 -10.72 -4.15 -15.56
CA ILE A 112 -9.78 -3.25 -14.91
C ILE A 112 -8.42 -3.95 -14.88
N TYR A 113 -7.44 -3.43 -15.60
CA TYR A 113 -6.05 -3.84 -15.49
C TYR A 113 -5.23 -2.74 -14.83
N GLU A 114 -4.46 -3.08 -13.80
CA GLU A 114 -3.60 -2.14 -13.08
C GLU A 114 -2.14 -2.53 -13.20
N ASN A 115 -1.26 -1.51 -13.29
CA ASN A 115 0.16 -1.75 -13.09
C ASN A 115 0.89 -0.45 -12.65
N ASN A 116 2.18 -0.57 -12.30
CA ASN A 116 2.95 0.57 -11.81
C ASN A 116 3.29 1.57 -12.94
N LYS A 117 3.34 2.87 -12.59
CA LYS A 117 3.73 3.93 -13.53
C LYS A 117 5.18 3.81 -13.98
N SER A 118 6.03 3.17 -13.22
CA SER A 118 7.48 3.13 -13.47
C SER A 118 7.91 2.08 -14.50
N MET A 119 6.98 1.34 -15.12
CA MET A 119 7.31 0.48 -16.26
C MET A 119 7.89 1.29 -17.41
N SER A 120 8.61 0.64 -18.34
CA SER A 120 9.11 1.31 -19.54
C SER A 120 7.95 1.77 -20.45
N ASN A 121 8.21 2.77 -21.28
CA ASN A 121 7.23 3.20 -22.27
C ASN A 121 6.90 2.07 -23.27
N ALA A 122 7.89 1.29 -23.68
CA ALA A 122 7.68 0.16 -24.59
C ALA A 122 6.66 -0.85 -24.05
N ILE A 123 6.76 -1.22 -22.76
CA ILE A 123 5.78 -2.12 -22.14
C ILE A 123 4.41 -1.45 -22.03
N ARG A 124 4.36 -0.19 -21.58
CA ARG A 124 3.09 0.56 -21.45
C ARG A 124 2.37 0.64 -22.80
N ASP A 125 3.09 1.00 -23.84
CA ASP A 125 2.54 1.18 -25.19
C ASP A 125 2.05 -0.17 -25.73
N SER A 126 2.83 -1.26 -25.55
CA SER A 126 2.40 -2.61 -25.93
C SER A 126 1.13 -3.08 -25.20
N ILE A 127 0.96 -2.72 -23.91
CA ILE A 127 -0.29 -2.99 -23.16
C ILE A 127 -1.43 -2.14 -23.73
N SER A 128 -1.18 -0.86 -24.01
CA SER A 128 -2.17 0.05 -24.60
C SER A 128 -2.63 -0.43 -25.98
N ASP A 129 -1.71 -0.91 -26.81
CA ASP A 129 -2.01 -1.49 -28.11
C ASP A 129 -2.87 -2.76 -27.99
N ALA A 130 -2.55 -3.63 -27.01
CA ALA A 130 -3.33 -4.85 -26.76
C ALA A 130 -4.78 -4.56 -26.34
N PHE A 131 -5.03 -3.46 -25.62
CA PHE A 131 -6.36 -3.05 -25.20
C PHE A 131 -7.02 -2.04 -26.15
N GLY A 132 -6.25 -1.39 -27.03
CA GLY A 132 -6.72 -0.42 -28.00
C GLY A 132 -6.92 1.00 -27.45
N PHE A 133 -6.40 1.31 -26.25
CA PHE A 133 -6.48 2.65 -25.64
C PHE A 133 -5.47 2.85 -24.52
N GLU A 134 -5.17 4.12 -24.25
CA GLU A 134 -4.24 4.55 -23.19
C GLU A 134 -4.85 4.44 -21.78
N PRO A 135 -4.03 4.16 -20.75
CA PRO A 135 -4.47 4.10 -19.36
C PRO A 135 -4.82 5.48 -18.80
N VAL A 136 -5.49 5.47 -17.64
CA VAL A 136 -5.57 6.63 -16.77
C VAL A 136 -4.52 6.48 -15.67
N LEU A 137 -3.75 7.54 -15.41
CA LEU A 137 -2.85 7.62 -14.27
C LEU A 137 -3.61 8.16 -13.05
N ILE A 138 -3.62 7.43 -11.95
CA ILE A 138 -4.17 7.91 -10.67
C ILE A 138 -3.10 7.81 -9.59
N ASN A 139 -2.98 8.87 -8.78
CA ASN A 139 -2.15 8.87 -7.58
C ASN A 139 -3.03 8.64 -6.35
N SER A 140 -2.74 7.60 -5.58
CA SER A 140 -3.44 7.32 -4.32
C SER A 140 -3.38 8.48 -3.31
N ALA A 141 -2.44 9.41 -3.45
CA ALA A 141 -2.34 10.60 -2.61
C ALA A 141 -3.60 11.46 -2.59
N LEU A 142 -4.46 11.35 -3.61
CA LEU A 142 -5.76 12.03 -3.65
C LEU A 142 -6.77 11.45 -2.66
N VAL A 143 -6.67 10.17 -2.34
CA VAL A 143 -7.63 9.46 -1.47
C VAL A 143 -7.01 8.88 -0.20
N SER A 144 -5.69 9.01 -0.04
CA SER A 144 -4.90 8.42 1.03
C SER A 144 -3.70 9.29 1.38
N ALA A 145 -3.04 8.98 2.48
CA ALA A 145 -1.78 9.61 2.87
C ALA A 145 -0.54 9.05 2.14
N GLN A 146 -0.70 8.38 0.99
CA GLN A 146 0.39 7.70 0.29
C GLN A 146 0.58 8.19 -1.15
N ASN A 147 1.82 8.55 -1.52
CA ASN A 147 2.21 8.75 -2.91
C ASN A 147 2.39 7.40 -3.60
N ARG A 148 1.37 6.97 -4.34
CA ARG A 148 1.35 5.70 -5.09
C ARG A 148 0.71 5.93 -6.45
N GLN A 149 1.53 6.15 -7.47
CA GLN A 149 1.08 6.36 -8.84
C GLN A 149 0.93 5.03 -9.55
N ARG A 150 -0.25 4.81 -10.16
CA ARG A 150 -0.60 3.59 -10.90
C ARG A 150 -1.30 3.92 -12.20
N LEU A 151 -1.11 3.06 -13.19
CA LEU A 151 -1.78 3.09 -14.48
C LEU A 151 -2.94 2.11 -14.46
N TYR A 152 -4.10 2.55 -14.95
CA TYR A 152 -5.31 1.75 -15.00
C TYR A 152 -5.87 1.75 -16.41
N TRP A 153 -5.96 0.58 -17.04
CA TRP A 153 -6.71 0.36 -18.25
C TRP A 153 -8.09 -0.13 -17.88
N VAL A 154 -9.12 0.66 -18.17
CA VAL A 154 -10.50 0.34 -17.81
C VAL A 154 -11.34 0.31 -19.07
N GLY A 155 -11.79 -0.88 -19.41
CA GLY A 155 -12.47 -1.15 -20.66
C GLY A 155 -13.92 -1.59 -20.50
N LYS A 156 -14.76 -1.16 -21.45
CA LYS A 156 -16.13 -1.61 -21.66
C LYS A 156 -16.23 -2.33 -22.99
N ARG A 157 -16.88 -3.50 -22.99
CA ARG A 157 -17.10 -4.28 -24.22
C ARG A 157 -18.08 -3.58 -25.15
N LYS A 158 -17.72 -3.47 -26.44
CA LYS A 158 -18.53 -2.95 -27.51
C LYS A 158 -19.37 -4.06 -28.17
N SER A 159 -20.34 -3.67 -28.98
CA SER A 159 -21.18 -4.60 -29.75
C SER A 159 -20.39 -5.39 -30.81
N ASP A 160 -19.30 -4.83 -31.32
CA ASP A 160 -18.39 -5.48 -32.27
C ASP A 160 -17.45 -6.52 -31.61
N GLY A 161 -17.53 -6.67 -30.29
CA GLY A 161 -16.70 -7.59 -29.51
C GLY A 161 -15.39 -7.01 -29.00
N GLY A 162 -14.97 -5.83 -29.49
CA GLY A 162 -13.82 -5.09 -28.97
C GLY A 162 -14.15 -4.34 -27.68
N TYR A 163 -13.15 -3.57 -27.19
CA TYR A 163 -13.32 -2.76 -25.97
C TYR A 163 -13.12 -1.28 -26.27
N SER A 164 -13.82 -0.45 -25.52
CA SER A 164 -13.59 1.00 -25.49
C SER A 164 -13.22 1.44 -24.08
N LYS A 165 -12.40 2.46 -23.98
CA LYS A 165 -12.03 3.09 -22.71
C LYS A 165 -13.24 3.64 -21.98
N ILE A 166 -13.26 3.47 -20.67
CA ILE A 166 -14.15 4.24 -19.79
C ILE A 166 -13.38 5.45 -19.29
N GLU A 167 -13.92 6.65 -19.57
CA GLU A 167 -13.30 7.89 -19.10
C GLU A 167 -13.55 8.05 -17.59
N ILE A 168 -12.47 8.19 -16.85
CA ILE A 168 -12.47 8.28 -15.39
C ILE A 168 -11.80 9.60 -15.01
N ALA A 169 -12.53 10.48 -14.35
CA ALA A 169 -11.96 11.69 -13.79
C ALA A 169 -11.08 11.36 -12.59
N GLN A 170 -10.13 12.25 -12.29
CA GLN A 170 -9.32 12.09 -11.08
C GLN A 170 -10.20 12.12 -9.82
N PRO A 171 -9.92 11.31 -8.81
CA PRO A 171 -10.59 11.44 -7.51
C PRO A 171 -10.39 12.85 -6.94
N CYS A 172 -11.39 13.34 -6.21
CA CYS A 172 -11.22 14.56 -5.41
C CYS A 172 -10.15 14.33 -4.35
N ASP A 173 -9.29 15.33 -4.12
CA ASP A 173 -8.31 15.26 -3.05
C ASP A 173 -9.01 15.33 -1.69
N LYS A 174 -8.88 14.29 -0.90
CA LYS A 174 -9.43 14.19 0.46
C LYS A 174 -8.58 14.92 1.50
N GLY A 175 -7.41 15.44 1.13
CA GLY A 175 -6.50 16.16 2.03
C GLY A 175 -5.88 15.30 3.14
N ILE A 176 -5.97 13.97 3.08
CA ILE A 176 -5.48 13.08 4.14
C ILE A 176 -3.95 13.14 4.20
N LEU A 177 -3.41 13.52 5.35
CA LEU A 177 -1.97 13.62 5.60
C LEU A 177 -1.46 12.39 6.35
N LEU A 178 -0.14 12.18 6.31
CA LEU A 178 0.47 11.03 7.00
C LEU A 178 0.23 11.06 8.51
N ARG A 179 0.26 12.25 9.13
CA ARG A 179 -0.05 12.42 10.55
C ARG A 179 -1.46 11.93 10.95
N ASP A 180 -2.41 11.99 9.99
CA ASP A 180 -3.82 11.66 10.26
C ASP A 180 -4.05 10.15 10.35
N ILE A 181 -3.10 9.34 9.86
CA ILE A 181 -3.20 7.88 9.85
C ILE A 181 -2.37 7.20 10.94
N LEU A 182 -1.51 7.95 11.65
CA LEU A 182 -0.67 7.39 12.70
C LEU A 182 -1.52 6.99 13.92
N GLU A 183 -1.15 5.85 14.54
CA GLU A 183 -1.71 5.43 15.83
C GLU A 183 -1.05 6.19 16.98
N SER A 184 0.24 6.56 16.81
CA SER A 184 1.01 7.36 17.76
C SER A 184 2.20 8.02 17.06
N GLY A 185 2.85 8.95 17.77
CA GLY A 185 4.05 9.64 17.28
C GLY A 185 3.76 10.77 16.28
N VAL A 186 4.82 11.20 15.64
CA VAL A 186 4.80 12.29 14.67
C VAL A 186 5.54 11.88 13.38
N THR A 187 5.44 12.71 12.36
CA THR A 187 6.10 12.48 11.08
C THR A 187 6.70 13.76 10.52
N ASP A 188 7.79 13.65 9.80
CA ASP A 188 8.47 14.73 9.08
C ASP A 188 7.92 14.94 7.66
N LYS A 189 6.99 14.09 7.21
CA LYS A 189 6.42 14.10 5.86
C LYS A 189 4.91 14.28 5.89
N GLU A 190 4.38 14.99 4.91
CA GLU A 190 2.92 15.11 4.71
C GLU A 190 2.29 13.85 4.12
N LYS A 191 2.99 13.20 3.20
CA LYS A 191 2.54 11.97 2.53
C LYS A 191 3.61 10.89 2.64
N ALA A 192 3.19 9.65 2.86
CA ALA A 192 4.05 8.49 2.84
C ALA A 192 4.60 8.19 1.43
N TYR A 193 5.75 7.56 1.37
CA TYR A 193 6.21 6.90 0.15
C TYR A 193 5.34 5.68 -0.16
N CYS A 194 5.38 5.23 -1.42
CA CYS A 194 4.70 4.02 -1.83
C CYS A 194 5.14 2.81 -0.98
N LEU A 195 4.18 2.13 -0.36
CA LEU A 195 4.44 0.89 0.36
C LEU A 195 5.04 -0.15 -0.60
N LYS A 196 6.09 -0.81 -0.14
CA LYS A 196 6.78 -1.88 -0.86
C LYS A 196 6.45 -3.22 -0.22
N HIS A 197 6.64 -4.29 -0.98
CA HIS A 197 6.49 -5.67 -0.51
C HIS A 197 7.49 -6.08 0.59
N GLN A 198 8.58 -5.30 0.78
CA GLN A 198 9.53 -5.45 1.87
C GLN A 198 9.44 -4.25 2.80
N ALA A 199 9.15 -4.51 4.06
CA ALA A 199 9.26 -3.49 5.09
C ALA A 199 10.76 -3.14 5.24
N GLY A 200 11.12 -1.92 4.87
CA GLY A 200 12.48 -1.41 5.07
C GLY A 200 12.86 -1.37 6.55
N ASN A 201 14.14 -1.26 6.84
CA ASN A 201 14.62 -1.06 8.21
C ASN A 201 14.43 0.41 8.60
N ALA A 202 13.78 0.69 9.75
CA ALA A 202 13.61 2.05 10.26
C ALA A 202 14.98 2.76 10.48
N ARG A 203 16.01 2.03 10.87
CA ARG A 203 17.38 2.56 11.04
C ARG A 203 18.01 3.09 9.74
N ASP A 204 17.54 2.61 8.58
CA ASP A 204 18.02 3.07 7.27
C ASP A 204 17.32 4.33 6.77
N TYR A 205 16.32 4.84 7.51
CA TYR A 205 15.52 6.00 7.11
C TYR A 205 16.39 7.21 6.77
N LEU A 206 17.30 7.59 7.67
CA LEU A 206 18.19 8.73 7.48
C LEU A 206 19.12 8.58 6.26
N LYS A 207 19.50 7.35 5.91
CA LYS A 207 20.42 7.08 4.79
C LYS A 207 19.72 7.00 3.44
N LYS A 208 18.52 6.45 3.38
CA LYS A 208 17.89 6.04 2.12
C LYS A 208 16.55 6.73 1.83
N HIS A 209 15.91 7.34 2.80
CA HIS A 209 14.61 8.03 2.71
C HIS A 209 13.50 7.26 1.95
N HIS A 210 13.60 5.93 1.84
CA HIS A 210 12.68 5.10 1.05
C HIS A 210 11.69 4.29 1.88
N THR A 211 11.88 4.27 3.20
CA THR A 211 10.99 3.59 4.14
C THR A 211 10.19 4.64 4.86
N GLN A 212 8.87 4.46 4.94
CA GLN A 212 8.07 5.34 5.76
C GLN A 212 8.20 4.95 7.23
N VAL A 213 8.39 5.95 8.09
CA VAL A 213 8.58 5.79 9.53
C VAL A 213 7.73 6.79 10.30
N ALA A 214 7.47 6.50 11.56
CA ALA A 214 7.00 7.46 12.54
C ALA A 214 8.08 7.69 13.59
N PHE A 215 8.05 8.85 14.20
CA PHE A 215 8.95 9.28 15.26
C PHE A 215 8.16 9.34 16.57
N GLU A 216 8.54 8.49 17.53
CA GLU A 216 7.94 8.53 18.87
C GLU A 216 8.77 9.46 19.75
N PRO A 217 8.19 10.57 20.25
CA PRO A 217 8.86 11.41 21.22
C PRO A 217 9.05 10.63 22.52
N VAL A 218 10.24 10.72 23.10
CA VAL A 218 10.59 10.01 24.34
C VAL A 218 11.10 10.98 25.38
N ILE A 219 10.87 10.65 26.65
CA ILE A 219 11.38 11.37 27.81
C ILE A 219 12.48 10.53 28.43
N LEU A 220 13.66 11.10 28.51
CA LEU A 220 14.80 10.47 29.18
C LEU A 220 14.72 10.75 30.68
N ASN A 221 14.65 9.68 31.46
CA ASN A 221 14.72 9.77 32.91
C ASN A 221 16.15 9.45 33.35
N VAL A 222 16.85 10.44 33.89
CA VAL A 222 18.23 10.29 34.36
C VAL A 222 18.25 9.52 35.69
N PRO A 223 19.17 8.54 35.88
CA PRO A 223 19.34 7.86 37.14
C PRO A 223 19.58 8.85 38.31
N HIS A 224 18.80 8.72 39.40
CA HIS A 224 18.97 9.53 40.59
C HIS A 224 18.49 8.77 41.84
N GLY A 225 19.34 8.67 42.86
CA GLY A 225 19.05 7.91 44.08
C GLY A 225 18.76 6.44 43.74
N PHE A 226 17.60 5.95 44.16
CA PHE A 226 17.14 4.58 43.85
C PHE A 226 16.48 4.45 42.46
N ASN A 227 16.32 5.53 41.73
CA ASN A 227 15.76 5.51 40.39
C ASN A 227 16.87 5.10 39.38
N LYS A 228 16.65 3.97 38.72
CA LYS A 228 17.59 3.43 37.73
C LYS A 228 17.60 4.20 36.41
N GLY A 229 16.76 5.24 36.27
CA GLY A 229 16.62 5.97 35.03
C GLY A 229 15.88 5.17 33.94
N GLY A 230 16.07 5.57 32.69
CA GLY A 230 15.54 4.89 31.53
C GLY A 230 14.64 5.75 30.65
N ILE A 231 14.12 5.16 29.59
CA ILE A 231 13.22 5.81 28.64
C ILE A 231 11.79 5.71 29.14
N LYS A 232 11.03 6.82 29.07
CA LYS A 232 9.60 6.88 29.34
C LYS A 232 8.87 7.33 28.07
N GLU A 233 7.91 6.52 27.68
CA GLU A 233 7.02 6.84 26.56
C GLU A 233 5.70 7.40 27.11
N HIS A 234 5.23 8.50 26.55
CA HIS A 234 3.91 9.12 26.81
C HIS A 234 3.59 9.57 28.25
N LYS A 235 4.49 9.37 29.23
CA LYS A 235 4.23 9.80 30.62
C LYS A 235 5.50 10.35 31.28
N THR A 236 5.40 11.53 31.87
CA THR A 236 6.44 12.06 32.75
C THR A 236 6.42 11.32 34.10
N PRO A 237 7.58 11.07 34.72
CA PRO A 237 7.64 10.70 36.13
C PRO A 237 6.97 11.76 37.00
N THR A 238 6.55 11.37 38.21
CA THR A 238 5.91 12.28 39.16
C THR A 238 6.83 13.47 39.44
N LEU A 239 6.30 14.68 39.29
CA LEU A 239 6.99 15.91 39.63
C LEU A 239 7.08 15.98 41.19
N THR A 240 8.29 16.14 41.73
CA THR A 240 8.49 16.30 43.18
C THR A 240 8.54 17.78 43.56
N ALA A 241 8.07 18.12 44.74
CA ALA A 241 7.93 19.50 45.21
C ALA A 241 9.24 20.30 45.34
N ASN A 242 10.39 19.64 45.26
CA ASN A 242 11.69 20.26 45.50
C ASN A 242 12.43 20.75 44.24
N GLY A 243 11.71 21.07 43.16
CA GLY A 243 12.33 21.62 41.94
C GLY A 243 13.27 20.68 41.19
N ALA A 244 13.45 19.45 41.68
CA ALA A 244 14.34 18.45 41.12
C ALA A 244 13.86 17.90 39.74
N TRP A 245 12.69 18.35 39.29
CA TRP A 245 12.20 18.03 37.96
C TRP A 245 13.16 18.52 36.86
N GLN A 246 13.88 19.63 37.10
CA GLN A 246 14.91 20.13 36.19
C GLN A 246 16.11 19.18 36.05
N TYR A 247 16.34 18.32 37.03
CA TYR A 247 17.48 17.42 37.05
C TYR A 247 17.13 15.95 36.78
N ASN A 248 15.86 15.56 36.91
CA ASN A 248 15.44 14.16 36.85
C ASN A 248 14.65 13.79 35.58
N ASN A 249 14.20 14.78 34.84
CA ASN A 249 13.38 14.58 33.64
C ASN A 249 13.95 15.46 32.52
N TYR A 250 15.05 15.01 31.93
CA TYR A 250 15.65 15.74 30.84
C TYR A 250 15.04 15.34 29.50
N ILE A 251 14.59 16.38 28.81
CA ILE A 251 14.53 16.42 27.37
C ILE A 251 15.85 17.05 26.91
N CYS A 252 17.02 16.62 27.30
CA CYS A 252 18.26 17.20 26.79
C CYS A 252 19.51 16.65 27.45
N GLU A 253 20.01 15.52 26.99
CA GLU A 253 21.45 15.29 26.79
C GLU A 253 21.65 14.10 25.86
N PRO A 254 22.61 14.14 24.93
CA PRO A 254 22.84 13.01 24.02
C PRO A 254 23.29 11.80 24.83
N ILE A 255 22.42 10.78 24.92
CA ILE A 255 22.84 9.50 25.49
C ILE A 255 23.84 8.88 24.53
N ARG A 256 25.07 8.63 25.05
CA ARG A 256 25.98 7.71 24.39
C ARG A 256 25.34 6.33 24.38
N LEU A 257 25.21 5.74 23.21
CA LEU A 257 24.54 4.46 22.92
C LEU A 257 25.06 3.23 23.69
N GLY A 258 25.88 3.41 24.72
CA GLY A 258 26.40 2.36 25.60
C GLY A 258 25.61 2.12 26.88
N ASP A 259 24.73 3.05 27.27
CA ASP A 259 24.17 3.07 28.64
C ASP A 259 22.74 2.53 28.75
N VAL A 260 22.11 2.13 27.65
CA VAL A 260 20.79 1.52 27.66
C VAL A 260 20.93 0.00 27.73
N GLY A 261 20.63 -0.55 28.89
CA GLY A 261 20.76 -1.99 29.16
C GLY A 261 20.09 -2.90 28.14
N SER A 262 20.70 -4.04 27.95
CA SER A 262 20.48 -5.07 26.93
C SER A 262 19.06 -5.67 26.92
N SER A 263 18.11 -4.99 26.29
CA SER A 263 16.96 -5.66 25.69
C SER A 263 16.40 -4.79 24.56
N SER A 264 16.57 -5.23 23.31
CA SER A 264 16.15 -4.56 22.07
C SER A 264 16.52 -3.07 22.00
N GLN A 265 17.70 -2.77 21.50
CA GLN A 265 18.27 -1.41 21.38
C GLN A 265 17.41 -0.53 20.46
N ALA A 266 16.47 0.23 21.03
CA ALA A 266 15.87 1.37 20.36
C ALA A 266 16.96 2.46 20.22
N HIS A 267 17.28 2.85 18.98
CA HIS A 267 18.15 4.01 18.76
C HIS A 267 17.36 5.27 19.00
N ILE A 268 17.84 6.11 19.92
CA ILE A 268 17.29 7.44 20.15
C ILE A 268 18.03 8.43 19.26
N TYR A 269 17.29 9.30 18.64
CA TYR A 269 17.79 10.38 17.78
C TYR A 269 17.41 11.71 18.41
N GLU A 270 18.39 12.61 18.53
CA GLU A 270 18.16 13.99 18.92
C GLU A 270 17.90 14.82 17.67
N VAL A 271 16.82 15.60 17.70
CA VAL A 271 16.55 16.66 16.74
C VAL A 271 16.97 17.97 17.38
N GLN A 272 17.90 18.68 16.77
CA GLN A 272 18.36 20.00 17.22
C GLN A 272 18.41 20.94 16.02
N ASN A 273 17.76 22.10 16.13
CA ASN A 273 17.69 23.11 15.08
C ASN A 273 17.24 22.56 13.71
N GLY A 274 16.33 21.56 13.72
CA GLY A 274 15.82 20.94 12.48
C GLY A 274 16.78 19.91 11.85
N TYR A 275 17.74 19.40 12.59
CA TYR A 275 18.69 18.38 12.12
C TYR A 275 18.80 17.21 13.07
N ILE A 276 19.07 16.02 12.52
CA ILE A 276 19.51 14.83 13.25
C ILE A 276 20.97 14.57 12.87
N THR A 277 21.87 14.48 13.87
CA THR A 277 23.26 14.04 13.66
C THR A 277 23.35 12.53 13.83
N HIS A 278 23.78 11.83 12.77
CA HIS A 278 24.00 10.39 12.81
C HIS A 278 25.30 10.00 12.11
N ASN A 279 26.21 9.31 12.82
CA ASN A 279 27.54 8.93 12.31
C ASN A 279 28.34 10.11 11.75
N GLY A 280 28.33 11.26 12.44
CA GLY A 280 29.06 12.46 12.04
C GLY A 280 28.49 13.20 10.82
N LYS A 281 27.26 12.85 10.39
CA LYS A 281 26.54 13.54 9.31
C LYS A 281 25.24 14.12 9.83
N GLU A 282 24.91 15.32 9.35
CA GLU A 282 23.66 15.98 9.64
C GLU A 282 22.62 15.65 8.56
N TYR A 283 21.40 15.41 9.02
CA TYR A 283 20.23 15.10 8.19
C TYR A 283 19.12 16.08 8.53
N PRO A 284 18.68 16.92 7.57
CA PRO A 284 17.61 17.85 7.80
C PRO A 284 16.30 17.13 8.03
N ILE A 285 15.51 17.56 9.03
CA ILE A 285 14.24 16.96 9.38
C ILE A 285 13.24 18.04 9.83
N LYS A 286 11.96 17.83 9.52
CA LYS A 286 10.87 18.74 9.88
C LYS A 286 10.16 18.27 11.14
N LEU A 287 10.89 18.21 12.23
CA LEU A 287 10.35 17.90 13.56
C LEU A 287 10.77 18.99 14.54
N ALA A 288 10.04 19.13 15.64
CA ALA A 288 10.45 19.98 16.76
C ALA A 288 11.72 19.42 17.41
N ASP A 289 12.51 20.27 18.04
CA ASP A 289 13.67 19.84 18.80
C ASP A 289 13.23 18.89 19.92
N GLY A 290 14.01 17.83 20.13
CA GLY A 290 13.70 16.81 21.11
C GLY A 290 14.28 15.45 20.76
N PHE A 291 13.93 14.44 21.56
CA PHE A 291 14.42 13.06 21.40
C PHE A 291 13.33 12.17 20.83
N TYR A 292 13.71 11.32 19.89
CA TYR A 292 12.77 10.47 19.15
C TYR A 292 13.31 9.06 18.95
N ILE A 293 12.42 8.10 18.99
CA ILE A 293 12.67 6.74 18.47
C ILE A 293 12.04 6.66 17.09
N ILE A 294 12.81 6.19 16.11
CA ILE A 294 12.31 5.95 14.77
C ILE A 294 11.73 4.54 14.72
N ARG A 295 10.44 4.41 14.43
CA ARG A 295 9.76 3.15 14.26
C ARG A 295 9.18 2.99 12.86
N LYS A 296 8.97 1.76 12.42
CA LYS A 296 8.15 1.46 11.24
C LYS A 296 6.69 1.83 11.50
N LEU A 297 5.97 2.09 10.43
CA LEU A 297 4.51 2.12 10.52
C LEU A 297 3.99 0.75 10.95
N THR A 298 2.94 0.74 11.76
CA THR A 298 2.23 -0.49 12.15
C THR A 298 1.49 -1.08 10.94
N VAL A 299 1.08 -2.35 11.04
CA VAL A 299 0.21 -2.96 10.02
C VAL A 299 -1.06 -2.15 9.83
N LYS A 300 -1.65 -1.65 10.93
CA LYS A 300 -2.87 -0.84 10.91
C LYS A 300 -2.67 0.51 10.22
N GLU A 301 -1.55 1.18 10.45
CA GLU A 301 -1.18 2.40 9.74
C GLU A 301 -0.99 2.13 8.23
N CYS A 302 -0.37 0.99 7.87
CA CYS A 302 -0.26 0.56 6.48
C CYS A 302 -1.60 0.19 5.85
N MET A 303 -2.55 -0.38 6.61
CA MET A 303 -3.95 -0.58 6.17
C MET A 303 -4.60 0.76 5.81
N ARG A 304 -4.47 1.76 6.67
CA ARG A 304 -4.99 3.11 6.42
C ARG A 304 -4.37 3.76 5.18
N LEU A 305 -3.07 3.54 4.93
CA LEU A 305 -2.41 3.98 3.70
C LEU A 305 -2.98 3.33 2.43
N GLN A 306 -3.44 2.08 2.52
CA GLN A 306 -4.08 1.37 1.40
C GLN A 306 -5.62 1.49 1.44
N THR A 307 -6.16 2.32 2.34
CA THR A 307 -7.60 2.49 2.57
C THR A 307 -8.33 1.15 2.79
N VAL A 308 -7.63 0.20 3.41
CA VAL A 308 -8.20 -1.08 3.86
C VAL A 308 -8.98 -0.82 5.15
N PRO A 309 -10.25 -1.25 5.26
CA PRO A 309 -11.07 -0.98 6.42
C PRO A 309 -10.55 -1.69 7.68
N GLU A 310 -10.76 -1.09 8.85
CA GLU A 310 -10.21 -1.58 10.13
C GLU A 310 -10.73 -2.96 10.56
N TRP A 311 -11.88 -3.39 10.06
CA TRP A 311 -12.40 -4.74 10.32
C TRP A 311 -11.65 -5.86 9.59
N TYR A 312 -10.89 -5.51 8.53
CA TYR A 312 -10.14 -6.48 7.74
C TYR A 312 -8.96 -7.03 8.56
N GLN A 313 -8.81 -8.35 8.61
CA GLN A 313 -7.83 -9.02 9.45
C GLN A 313 -6.75 -9.76 8.65
N PHE A 314 -5.56 -9.82 9.22
CA PHE A 314 -4.42 -10.56 8.67
C PHE A 314 -4.11 -11.78 9.54
N PRO A 315 -4.64 -12.99 9.22
CA PRO A 315 -4.34 -14.21 9.98
C PRO A 315 -2.95 -14.79 9.62
N VAL A 316 -1.97 -13.91 9.45
CA VAL A 316 -0.58 -14.17 9.05
C VAL A 316 0.35 -13.31 9.90
N SER A 317 1.67 -13.53 9.80
CA SER A 317 2.64 -12.67 10.51
C SER A 317 2.66 -11.25 9.93
N ASP A 318 3.08 -10.28 10.75
CA ASP A 318 3.21 -8.89 10.32
C ASP A 318 4.07 -8.73 9.05
N THR A 319 5.14 -9.51 8.93
CA THR A 319 5.99 -9.52 7.73
C THR A 319 5.19 -9.86 6.48
N GLN A 320 4.29 -10.84 6.57
CA GLN A 320 3.42 -11.21 5.46
C GLN A 320 2.32 -10.16 5.25
N ALA A 321 1.76 -9.60 6.31
CA ALA A 321 0.78 -8.52 6.22
C ALA A 321 1.38 -7.29 5.50
N TYR A 322 2.60 -6.86 5.84
CA TYR A 322 3.31 -5.78 5.11
C TYR A 322 3.51 -6.12 3.63
N LYS A 323 3.89 -7.38 3.31
CA LYS A 323 4.05 -7.84 1.94
C LYS A 323 2.73 -7.74 1.17
N LEU A 324 1.64 -8.23 1.74
CA LEU A 324 0.31 -8.20 1.14
C LEU A 324 -0.18 -6.77 0.92
N LEU A 325 -0.02 -5.88 1.91
CA LEU A 325 -0.37 -4.47 1.81
C LEU A 325 0.48 -3.73 0.76
N GLY A 326 1.78 -4.05 0.67
CA GLY A 326 2.66 -3.46 -0.34
C GLY A 326 2.28 -3.85 -1.77
N ASN A 327 1.85 -5.10 -1.99
CA ASN A 327 1.40 -5.61 -3.28
C ASN A 327 -0.05 -5.24 -3.60
N GLY A 328 -0.88 -5.01 -2.57
CA GLY A 328 -2.30 -4.74 -2.71
C GLY A 328 -2.61 -3.39 -3.37
N TRP A 329 -3.84 -3.24 -3.81
CA TRP A 329 -4.36 -1.99 -4.33
C TRP A 329 -4.75 -1.02 -3.21
N THR A 330 -4.74 0.28 -3.51
CA THR A 330 -5.44 1.26 -2.69
C THR A 330 -6.94 1.13 -2.96
N VAL A 331 -7.68 0.64 -1.96
CA VAL A 331 -9.09 0.23 -2.12
C VAL A 331 -9.96 1.35 -2.66
N ASP A 332 -9.82 2.57 -2.13
CA ASP A 332 -10.63 3.73 -2.54
C ASP A 332 -10.38 4.16 -3.99
N VAL A 333 -9.19 3.91 -4.54
CA VAL A 333 -8.92 4.19 -5.97
C VAL A 333 -9.72 3.23 -6.84
N ILE A 334 -9.73 1.94 -6.49
CA ILE A 334 -10.50 0.94 -7.25
C ILE A 334 -12.00 1.15 -7.07
N ALA A 335 -12.45 1.50 -5.86
CA ALA A 335 -13.85 1.85 -5.60
C ALA A 335 -14.29 3.06 -6.43
N HIS A 336 -13.44 4.08 -6.57
CA HIS A 336 -13.68 5.22 -7.45
C HIS A 336 -13.84 4.78 -8.92
N ILE A 337 -12.95 3.92 -9.42
CA ILE A 337 -13.06 3.37 -10.79
C ILE A 337 -14.37 2.57 -10.96
N LEU A 338 -14.68 1.70 -10.00
CA LEU A 338 -15.90 0.89 -10.01
C LEU A 338 -17.18 1.73 -9.97
N HIS A 339 -17.14 2.91 -9.37
CA HIS A 339 -18.26 3.85 -9.40
C HIS A 339 -18.59 4.29 -10.83
N TYR A 340 -17.60 4.57 -11.68
CA TYR A 340 -17.80 4.88 -13.11
C TYR A 340 -18.39 3.68 -13.87
N ILE A 341 -17.89 2.47 -13.62
CA ILE A 341 -18.45 1.24 -14.20
C ILE A 341 -19.92 1.06 -13.81
N LYS A 342 -20.27 1.28 -12.53
CA LYS A 342 -21.64 1.19 -12.03
C LYS A 342 -22.56 2.22 -12.70
N GLN A 343 -22.10 3.46 -12.88
CA GLN A 343 -22.86 4.50 -13.58
C GLN A 343 -23.09 4.17 -15.05
N ASP A 344 -22.07 3.65 -15.75
CA ASP A 344 -22.15 3.26 -17.15
C ASP A 344 -23.13 2.08 -17.34
N SER A 345 -23.08 1.09 -16.44
CA SER A 345 -24.01 -0.04 -16.46
C SER A 345 -25.49 0.43 -16.38
N ARG A 346 -25.81 1.34 -15.45
CA ARG A 346 -27.16 1.88 -15.29
C ARG A 346 -27.66 2.65 -16.52
N LYS A 347 -26.76 3.39 -17.20
CA LYS A 347 -27.12 4.09 -18.46
C LYS A 347 -27.42 3.11 -19.59
N GLY A 348 -26.76 1.94 -19.60
CA GLY A 348 -27.01 0.87 -20.57
C GLY A 348 -28.37 0.19 -20.37
N ASP A 349 -28.76 -0.02 -19.10
CA ASP A 349 -30.06 -0.64 -18.75
C ASP A 349 -31.24 0.30 -18.99
N ALA A 350 -31.07 1.61 -18.82
CA ALA A 350 -32.09 2.63 -19.08
C ALA A 350 -32.38 2.86 -20.58
N LYS A 351 -31.56 2.32 -21.47
CA LYS A 351 -31.72 2.42 -22.94
C LYS A 351 -32.30 1.16 -23.59
N LYS A 352 -32.55 0.12 -22.81
CA LYS A 352 -33.26 -1.11 -23.21
C LYS A 352 -34.70 -1.03 -22.75
#